data_b4dafa33be1f783b69777c3fdfa38c35
#
_entry.id   b4dafa33be1f783b69777c3fdfa38c35
#
_cell.length_a   1.000
_cell.length_b   1.000
_cell.length_c   1.000
_cell.angle_alpha   90.00
_cell.angle_beta   90.00
_cell.angle_gamma   90.00
#
_symmetry.space_group_name_H-M   'P 1'
#
loop_
_entity.id
_entity.type
_entity.pdbx_description
1 polymer ?
#
loop_
_entity_poly.entity_id
_entity_poly.type
_entity_poly.pdbx_seq_one_letter_code
_entity_poly.pdbx_strand_id
1 'polypeptide(L)'
;QHIGQNSLVFIESAIMGSRIRLIHLIFLMMILAILGGCSETKLAIHSAKKVIRKIEGKPKGRYKVGNPYQIAGTWYYPKVDYEYDRTGIASWYGTKFHGRKTANGEIYNMNELTAAHRTLPMPSYVRVTNLENGRSLVLRVNDRGPFAKGRIIDISRRGAQLLKFKRQGTAKVRVKILADKSRALAFEIKNKNELARVGSPITVKKLPKAKVSSESLPSPPGSK
;
A
#
# COMPACT_ATOMS: atom_id res chain seq x y z
N GLN A 1 -20.03 -80.13 12.41
CA GLN A 1 -19.00 -79.09 12.19
C GLN A 1 -19.43 -78.08 11.09
N HIS A 2 -20.51 -77.32 11.25
CA HIS A 2 -20.91 -76.27 10.27
C HIS A 2 -21.49 -74.98 10.90
N ILE A 3 -21.10 -74.62 12.12
CA ILE A 3 -21.67 -73.43 12.80
C ILE A 3 -20.65 -72.24 12.85
N GLY A 4 -19.41 -72.41 12.47
CA GLY A 4 -18.35 -71.39 12.64
C GLY A 4 -18.13 -70.40 11.51
N GLN A 5 -18.61 -70.63 10.31
CA GLN A 5 -18.28 -69.79 9.14
C GLN A 5 -19.22 -68.56 8.93
N ASN A 6 -20.46 -68.64 9.35
CA ASN A 6 -21.43 -67.56 9.10
C ASN A 6 -21.26 -66.36 10.07
N SER A 7 -20.63 -66.57 11.25
CA SER A 7 -20.42 -65.51 12.21
C SER A 7 -19.25 -64.54 11.81
N LEU A 8 -18.24 -65.05 11.13
CA LEU A 8 -17.11 -64.26 10.65
C LEU A 8 -17.49 -63.28 9.52
N VAL A 9 -18.33 -63.73 8.59
CA VAL A 9 -18.78 -62.91 7.45
C VAL A 9 -19.67 -61.74 7.91
N PHE A 10 -20.50 -61.95 8.95
CA PHE A 10 -21.32 -60.87 9.52
C PHE A 10 -20.50 -59.82 10.26
N ILE A 11 -19.41 -60.19 10.91
CA ILE A 11 -18.54 -59.24 11.64
C ILE A 11 -17.71 -58.42 10.64
N GLU A 12 -17.21 -59.03 9.55
CA GLU A 12 -16.49 -58.28 8.52
C GLU A 12 -17.35 -57.26 7.78
N SER A 13 -18.61 -57.63 7.45
CA SER A 13 -19.55 -56.72 6.78
C SER A 13 -19.95 -55.53 7.67
N ALA A 14 -20.09 -55.74 8.97
CA ALA A 14 -20.37 -54.65 9.94
C ALA A 14 -19.19 -53.69 10.12
N ILE A 15 -17.97 -54.23 10.14
CA ILE A 15 -16.72 -53.41 10.26
C ILE A 15 -16.49 -52.62 8.95
N MET A 16 -16.73 -53.21 7.80
CA MET A 16 -16.63 -52.53 6.49
C MET A 16 -17.65 -51.42 6.34
N GLY A 17 -18.90 -51.62 6.77
CA GLY A 17 -19.94 -50.58 6.79
C GLY A 17 -19.60 -49.40 7.73
N SER A 18 -19.00 -49.69 8.88
CA SER A 18 -18.54 -48.68 9.82
C SER A 18 -17.40 -47.81 9.25
N ARG A 19 -16.43 -48.42 8.59
CA ARG A 19 -15.30 -47.71 7.94
C ARG A 19 -15.75 -46.84 6.80
N ILE A 20 -16.68 -47.27 6.00
CA ILE A 20 -17.26 -46.49 4.89
C ILE A 20 -18.01 -45.26 5.42
N ARG A 21 -18.81 -45.42 6.47
CA ARG A 21 -19.49 -44.29 7.15
C ARG A 21 -18.52 -43.28 7.74
N LEU A 22 -17.44 -43.75 8.36
CA LEU A 22 -16.41 -42.87 8.92
C LEU A 22 -15.70 -42.06 7.82
N ILE A 23 -15.39 -42.70 6.68
CA ILE A 23 -14.76 -42.02 5.53
C ILE A 23 -15.72 -40.96 4.95
N HIS A 24 -17.01 -41.25 4.82
CA HIS A 24 -18.00 -40.27 4.36
C HIS A 24 -18.16 -39.09 5.35
N LEU A 25 -18.11 -39.34 6.65
CA LEU A 25 -18.14 -38.31 7.68
C LEU A 25 -16.91 -37.39 7.63
N ILE A 26 -15.71 -37.96 7.44
CA ILE A 26 -14.47 -37.21 7.29
C ILE A 26 -14.50 -36.36 5.99
N PHE A 27 -15.01 -36.95 4.90
CA PHE A 27 -15.14 -36.25 3.61
C PHE A 27 -16.16 -35.10 3.69
N LEU A 28 -17.28 -35.31 4.37
CA LEU A 28 -18.30 -34.28 4.61
C LEU A 28 -17.73 -33.13 5.48
N MET A 29 -16.99 -33.46 6.55
CA MET A 29 -16.32 -32.46 7.41
C MET A 29 -15.27 -31.69 6.63
N MET A 30 -14.55 -32.34 5.73
CA MET A 30 -13.53 -31.67 4.88
C MET A 30 -14.19 -30.72 3.86
N ILE A 31 -15.35 -31.08 3.29
CA ILE A 31 -16.14 -30.21 2.40
C ILE A 31 -16.70 -29.01 3.17
N LEU A 32 -17.21 -29.19 4.39
CA LEU A 32 -17.67 -28.09 5.24
C LEU A 32 -16.54 -27.14 5.61
N ALA A 33 -15.33 -27.65 5.87
CA ALA A 33 -14.15 -26.83 6.16
C ALA A 33 -13.72 -25.98 4.96
N ILE A 34 -13.87 -26.49 3.73
CA ILE A 34 -13.56 -25.77 2.48
C ILE A 34 -14.60 -24.68 2.21
N LEU A 35 -15.88 -24.91 2.50
CA LEU A 35 -16.96 -23.94 2.31
C LEU A 35 -16.96 -22.80 3.35
N GLY A 36 -16.43 -23.04 4.56
CA GLY A 36 -16.30 -22.02 5.61
C GLY A 36 -15.11 -21.05 5.43
N GLY A 37 -14.16 -21.36 4.56
CA GLY A 37 -12.89 -20.65 4.43
C GLY A 37 -12.92 -19.29 3.72
N CYS A 38 -14.02 -18.91 3.07
CA CYS A 38 -14.04 -17.69 2.24
C CYS A 38 -14.28 -16.36 2.99
N SER A 39 -14.78 -16.40 4.23
CA SER A 39 -15.05 -15.16 5.00
C SER A 39 -13.86 -14.67 5.83
N GLU A 40 -13.06 -15.56 6.37
CA GLU A 40 -11.92 -15.21 7.23
C GLU A 40 -10.73 -14.60 6.45
N THR A 41 -10.52 -15.03 5.20
CA THR A 41 -9.44 -14.48 4.37
C THR A 41 -9.63 -13.00 4.04
N LYS A 42 -10.87 -12.53 3.84
CA LYS A 42 -11.16 -11.10 3.59
C LYS A 42 -10.88 -10.25 4.84
N LEU A 43 -11.20 -10.74 6.02
CA LEU A 43 -10.96 -10.03 7.29
C LEU A 43 -9.46 -9.95 7.60
N ALA A 44 -8.71 -11.02 7.39
CA ALA A 44 -7.26 -11.06 7.56
C ALA A 44 -6.54 -10.11 6.59
N ILE A 45 -6.95 -10.08 5.33
CA ILE A 45 -6.41 -9.16 4.31
C ILE A 45 -6.73 -7.70 4.66
N HIS A 46 -7.93 -7.41 5.15
CA HIS A 46 -8.33 -6.07 5.54
C HIS A 46 -7.56 -5.58 6.77
N SER A 47 -7.38 -6.44 7.76
CA SER A 47 -6.57 -6.16 8.97
C SER A 47 -5.10 -5.97 8.64
N ALA A 48 -4.52 -6.80 7.78
CA ALA A 48 -3.15 -6.64 7.30
C ALA A 48 -2.96 -5.32 6.52
N LYS A 49 -3.91 -4.95 5.65
CA LYS A 49 -3.90 -3.65 4.96
C LYS A 49 -3.98 -2.47 5.92
N LYS A 50 -4.77 -2.57 6.99
CA LYS A 50 -4.91 -1.53 8.03
C LYS A 50 -3.62 -1.35 8.83
N VAL A 51 -2.96 -2.46 9.18
CA VAL A 51 -1.66 -2.45 9.88
C VAL A 51 -0.57 -1.88 8.99
N ILE A 52 -0.49 -2.28 7.72
CA ILE A 52 0.46 -1.74 6.74
C ILE A 52 0.27 -0.23 6.56
N ARG A 53 -0.98 0.25 6.43
CA ARG A 53 -1.28 1.70 6.40
C ARG A 53 -0.84 2.46 7.65
N LYS A 54 -0.94 1.83 8.81
CA LYS A 54 -0.52 2.44 10.10
C LYS A 54 1.00 2.53 10.19
N ILE A 55 1.73 1.55 9.63
CA ILE A 55 3.20 1.53 9.61
C ILE A 55 3.77 2.50 8.56
N GLU A 56 3.11 2.65 7.42
CA GLU A 56 3.58 3.53 6.34
C GLU A 56 3.32 5.03 6.63
N GLY A 57 2.48 5.37 7.60
CA GLY A 57 2.07 6.75 7.90
C GLY A 57 1.35 7.42 6.71
N LYS A 58 0.47 8.39 6.97
CA LYS A 58 -0.12 9.18 5.87
C LYS A 58 0.95 10.09 5.28
N PRO A 59 1.19 10.06 3.95
CA PRO A 59 2.14 10.98 3.32
C PRO A 59 1.67 12.42 3.55
N LYS A 60 2.54 13.23 4.15
CA LYS A 60 2.25 14.63 4.52
C LYS A 60 2.76 15.63 3.48
N GLY A 61 3.55 15.18 2.51
CA GLY A 61 4.17 16.02 1.50
C GLY A 61 3.31 16.25 0.28
N ARG A 62 3.79 17.14 -0.61
CA ARG A 62 3.16 17.43 -1.90
C ARG A 62 3.67 16.47 -2.98
N TYR A 63 2.82 16.17 -3.96
CA TYR A 63 3.29 15.50 -5.17
C TYR A 63 4.16 16.46 -5.98
N LYS A 64 5.35 16.01 -6.35
CA LYS A 64 6.33 16.81 -7.08
C LYS A 64 7.16 15.92 -8.00
N VAL A 65 7.20 16.23 -9.28
CA VAL A 65 8.22 15.71 -10.20
C VAL A 65 9.45 16.62 -10.10
N GLY A 66 9.23 17.91 -10.21
CA GLY A 66 10.27 18.95 -10.12
C GLY A 66 10.85 19.30 -11.52
N ASN A 67 11.42 20.48 -11.61
CA ASN A 67 12.13 20.95 -12.77
C ASN A 67 13.55 20.38 -12.82
N PRO A 68 14.25 20.41 -13.97
CA PRO A 68 15.69 20.16 -14.01
C PRO A 68 16.43 21.03 -13.00
N TYR A 69 17.45 20.48 -12.38
CA TYR A 69 18.25 21.19 -11.39
C TYR A 69 19.72 20.77 -11.47
N GLN A 70 20.62 21.65 -11.03
CA GLN A 70 22.05 21.41 -11.06
C GLN A 70 22.64 21.38 -9.66
N ILE A 71 23.50 20.41 -9.38
CA ILE A 71 24.27 20.31 -8.15
C ILE A 71 25.74 20.04 -8.52
N ALA A 72 26.66 20.85 -8.04
CA ALA A 72 28.10 20.70 -8.29
C ALA A 72 28.44 20.45 -9.78
N GLY A 73 27.83 21.23 -10.68
CA GLY A 73 28.05 21.15 -12.10
C GLY A 73 27.30 20.02 -12.83
N THR A 74 26.66 19.09 -12.12
CA THR A 74 25.91 17.99 -12.72
C THR A 74 24.42 18.31 -12.81
N TRP A 75 23.86 18.19 -14.01
CA TRP A 75 22.43 18.35 -14.26
C TRP A 75 21.65 17.08 -13.96
N TYR A 76 20.49 17.24 -13.34
CA TYR A 76 19.50 16.18 -13.05
C TYR A 76 18.16 16.55 -13.66
N TYR A 77 17.53 15.58 -14.35
CA TYR A 77 16.28 15.78 -15.09
C TYR A 77 15.19 14.90 -14.46
N PRO A 78 14.44 15.40 -13.46
CA PRO A 78 13.33 14.67 -12.87
C PRO A 78 12.25 14.38 -13.92
N LYS A 79 11.77 13.15 -13.91
CA LYS A 79 10.69 12.72 -14.82
C LYS A 79 9.84 11.63 -14.18
N VAL A 80 8.63 11.46 -14.70
CA VAL A 80 7.80 10.29 -14.40
C VAL A 80 8.41 9.10 -15.14
N ASP A 81 8.88 8.12 -14.38
CA ASP A 81 9.49 6.90 -14.93
C ASP A 81 8.98 5.71 -14.10
N TYR A 82 7.91 5.10 -14.59
CA TYR A 82 7.29 3.94 -13.95
C TYR A 82 7.94 2.60 -14.35
N GLU A 83 8.92 2.65 -15.27
CA GLU A 83 9.73 1.49 -15.69
C GLU A 83 11.11 1.48 -15.02
N TYR A 84 11.35 2.39 -14.06
CA TYR A 84 12.64 2.49 -13.39
C TYR A 84 13.03 1.19 -12.69
N ASP A 85 14.08 0.55 -13.16
CA ASP A 85 14.68 -0.65 -12.59
C ASP A 85 16.20 -0.59 -12.83
N ARG A 86 16.98 -0.26 -11.79
CA ARG A 86 18.42 -0.03 -11.90
C ARG A 86 19.17 -0.65 -10.74
N THR A 87 20.40 -1.07 -11.03
CA THR A 87 21.37 -1.54 -10.04
C THR A 87 22.43 -0.48 -9.82
N GLY A 88 22.85 -0.29 -8.56
CA GLY A 88 23.89 0.67 -8.20
C GLY A 88 24.16 0.66 -6.70
N ILE A 89 24.92 1.65 -6.24
CA ILE A 89 25.28 1.77 -4.83
C ILE A 89 24.22 2.58 -4.07
N ALA A 90 23.73 2.03 -2.98
CA ALA A 90 22.97 2.74 -1.95
C ALA A 90 23.87 3.19 -0.83
N SER A 91 23.53 4.33 -0.21
CA SER A 91 23.99 4.68 1.13
C SER A 91 22.80 5.03 2.01
N TRP A 92 23.06 5.53 3.22
CA TRP A 92 22.00 6.01 4.10
C TRP A 92 22.37 7.36 4.69
N TYR A 93 21.38 8.22 4.92
CA TYR A 93 21.61 9.51 5.51
C TYR A 93 21.40 9.48 7.03
N GLY A 94 22.38 10.08 7.71
CA GLY A 94 22.51 9.99 9.15
C GLY A 94 21.61 10.93 9.93
N THR A 95 21.88 11.00 11.23
CA THR A 95 21.12 11.76 12.23
C THR A 95 21.07 13.27 11.96
N LYS A 96 22.08 13.83 11.30
CA LYS A 96 22.16 15.28 10.97
C LYS A 96 20.98 15.80 10.13
N PHE A 97 20.28 14.90 9.42
CA PHE A 97 19.13 15.25 8.58
C PHE A 97 17.79 15.08 9.30
N HIS A 98 17.76 14.42 10.46
CA HIS A 98 16.54 14.20 11.23
C HIS A 98 15.87 15.53 11.59
N GLY A 99 14.55 15.62 11.38
CA GLY A 99 13.78 16.84 11.61
C GLY A 99 13.85 17.89 10.51
N ARG A 100 14.73 17.73 9.50
CA ARG A 100 14.82 18.67 8.37
C ARG A 100 13.72 18.40 7.33
N LYS A 101 13.35 19.45 6.60
CA LYS A 101 12.38 19.39 5.52
C LYS A 101 12.97 18.70 4.29
N THR A 102 12.24 17.73 3.73
CA THR A 102 12.60 17.03 2.50
C THR A 102 12.15 17.81 1.25
N ALA A 103 12.59 17.39 0.07
CA ALA A 103 12.30 18.08 -1.19
C ALA A 103 10.80 18.11 -1.56
N ASN A 104 9.98 17.18 -1.06
CA ASN A 104 8.52 17.21 -1.24
C ASN A 104 7.78 17.90 -0.09
N GLY A 105 8.49 18.44 0.90
CA GLY A 105 7.95 19.22 2.02
C GLY A 105 7.62 18.41 3.27
N GLU A 106 7.89 17.13 3.31
CA GLU A 106 7.77 16.32 4.53
C GLU A 106 8.92 16.64 5.50
N ILE A 107 8.76 16.24 6.76
CA ILE A 107 9.88 16.27 7.72
C ILE A 107 10.56 14.90 7.70
N TYR A 108 11.87 14.90 7.46
CA TYR A 108 12.62 13.65 7.47
C TYR A 108 12.65 13.01 8.85
N ASN A 109 12.17 11.78 8.91
CA ASN A 109 12.25 10.94 10.10
C ASN A 109 13.15 9.73 9.81
N MET A 110 14.31 9.67 10.46
CA MET A 110 15.29 8.58 10.26
C MET A 110 14.77 7.18 10.64
N ASN A 111 13.65 7.10 11.38
CA ASN A 111 13.01 5.85 11.80
C ASN A 111 11.89 5.38 10.85
N GLU A 112 11.51 6.20 9.87
CA GLU A 112 10.55 5.83 8.82
C GLU A 112 11.25 5.12 7.65
N LEU A 113 10.45 4.45 6.82
CA LEU A 113 10.93 3.73 5.63
C LEU A 113 10.90 4.65 4.41
N THR A 114 11.85 5.56 4.33
CA THR A 114 11.95 6.56 3.26
C THR A 114 13.29 6.51 2.55
N ALA A 115 13.34 7.17 1.39
CA ALA A 115 14.54 7.28 0.58
C ALA A 115 14.60 8.61 -0.19
N ALA A 116 15.81 9.00 -0.60
CA ALA A 116 16.08 10.06 -1.54
C ALA A 116 16.49 9.49 -2.89
N HIS A 117 15.91 10.01 -3.96
CA HIS A 117 16.26 9.65 -5.34
C HIS A 117 16.37 10.90 -6.22
N ARG A 118 17.32 10.88 -7.17
CA ARG A 118 17.65 12.08 -7.97
C ARG A 118 16.53 12.53 -8.89
N THR A 119 15.81 11.60 -9.53
CA THR A 119 14.91 11.93 -10.64
C THR A 119 13.49 11.40 -10.53
N LEU A 120 13.22 10.38 -9.69
CA LEU A 120 11.88 9.82 -9.55
C LEU A 120 10.87 10.82 -8.99
N PRO A 121 9.57 10.70 -9.33
CA PRO A 121 8.51 11.49 -8.71
C PRO A 121 8.48 11.33 -7.19
N MET A 122 8.09 12.37 -6.49
CA MET A 122 7.90 12.36 -5.04
C MET A 122 6.47 12.71 -4.67
N PRO A 123 5.81 11.91 -3.81
CA PRO A 123 6.29 10.61 -3.37
C PRO A 123 6.07 9.52 -4.42
N SER A 124 6.94 8.51 -4.40
CA SER A 124 6.78 7.25 -5.11
C SER A 124 7.25 6.09 -4.25
N TYR A 125 6.82 4.88 -4.55
CA TYR A 125 7.30 3.69 -3.87
C TYR A 125 8.31 2.95 -4.73
N VAL A 126 9.42 2.56 -4.10
CA VAL A 126 10.44 1.71 -4.72
C VAL A 126 10.67 0.47 -3.87
N ARG A 127 10.93 -0.65 -4.54
CA ARG A 127 11.51 -1.83 -3.91
C ARG A 127 13.03 -1.73 -4.02
N VAL A 128 13.70 -1.79 -2.89
CA VAL A 128 15.16 -1.82 -2.81
C VAL A 128 15.56 -3.20 -2.33
N THR A 129 16.37 -3.88 -3.12
CA THR A 129 16.92 -5.20 -2.79
C THR A 129 18.42 -5.08 -2.62
N ASN A 130 18.93 -5.43 -1.45
CA ASN A 130 20.36 -5.56 -1.21
C ASN A 130 20.86 -6.85 -1.89
N LEU A 131 21.72 -6.71 -2.88
CA LEU A 131 22.20 -7.82 -3.70
C LEU A 131 23.25 -8.69 -3.00
N GLU A 132 23.82 -8.22 -1.90
CA GLU A 132 24.81 -8.97 -1.12
C GLU A 132 24.16 -10.00 -0.18
N ASN A 133 22.91 -9.76 0.24
CA ASN A 133 22.23 -10.62 1.20
C ASN A 133 20.77 -10.97 0.85
N GLY A 134 20.29 -10.54 -0.32
CA GLY A 134 18.93 -10.82 -0.83
C GLY A 134 17.80 -10.10 -0.11
N ARG A 135 18.07 -9.30 0.92
CA ARG A 135 17.01 -8.58 1.67
C ARG A 135 16.36 -7.51 0.82
N SER A 136 15.05 -7.46 0.87
CA SER A 136 14.25 -6.51 0.08
C SER A 136 13.29 -5.72 0.97
N LEU A 137 13.13 -4.43 0.65
CA LEU A 137 12.30 -3.52 1.42
C LEU A 137 11.58 -2.54 0.48
N VAL A 138 10.34 -2.22 0.78
CA VAL A 138 9.62 -1.14 0.09
C VAL A 138 9.84 0.16 0.83
N LEU A 139 10.31 1.18 0.11
CA LEU A 139 10.61 2.50 0.63
C LEU A 139 9.82 3.56 -0.13
N ARG A 140 9.43 4.62 0.55
CA ARG A 140 8.82 5.79 -0.06
C ARG A 140 9.89 6.84 -0.37
N VAL A 141 10.04 7.17 -1.63
CA VAL A 141 10.90 8.27 -2.09
C VAL A 141 10.20 9.58 -1.79
N ASN A 142 10.78 10.41 -0.95
CA ASN A 142 10.24 11.71 -0.55
C ASN A 142 11.27 12.84 -0.58
N ASP A 143 12.50 12.54 -0.98
CA ASP A 143 13.59 13.51 -1.02
C ASP A 143 14.45 13.41 -2.28
N ARG A 144 15.31 14.41 -2.52
CA ARG A 144 16.28 14.47 -3.60
C ARG A 144 17.68 14.12 -3.11
N GLY A 145 18.42 13.41 -3.95
CA GLY A 145 19.74 12.85 -3.73
C GLY A 145 19.80 11.39 -4.17
N PRO A 146 20.94 10.72 -4.01
CA PRO A 146 22.24 11.23 -3.56
C PRO A 146 22.94 12.09 -4.62
N PHE A 147 23.79 13.01 -4.14
CA PHE A 147 24.62 13.85 -5.02
C PHE A 147 26.09 13.42 -5.05
N ALA A 148 26.47 12.45 -4.22
CA ALA A 148 27.78 11.81 -4.31
C ALA A 148 27.86 10.89 -5.53
N LYS A 149 29.03 10.89 -6.20
CA LYS A 149 29.29 10.07 -7.39
C LYS A 149 29.08 8.58 -7.11
N GLY A 150 28.57 7.84 -8.08
CA GLY A 150 28.40 6.38 -8.02
C GLY A 150 27.18 5.88 -7.24
N ARG A 151 26.53 6.70 -6.43
CA ARG A 151 25.34 6.32 -5.66
C ARG A 151 24.06 6.60 -6.45
N ILE A 152 23.04 5.72 -6.30
CA ILE A 152 21.75 5.87 -6.99
C ILE A 152 20.60 6.18 -6.04
N ILE A 153 20.72 5.84 -4.76
CA ILE A 153 19.68 6.02 -3.74
C ILE A 153 20.32 6.22 -2.36
N ASP A 154 19.76 7.11 -1.57
CA ASP A 154 20.07 7.22 -0.15
C ASP A 154 18.84 6.79 0.66
N ILE A 155 19.07 5.92 1.65
CA ILE A 155 18.02 5.24 2.40
C ILE A 155 17.99 5.79 3.82
N SER A 156 16.82 5.83 4.47
CA SER A 156 16.71 6.18 5.88
C SER A 156 17.53 5.23 6.77
N ARG A 157 17.95 5.69 7.94
CA ARG A 157 18.66 4.87 8.91
C ARG A 157 17.95 3.56 9.20
N ARG A 158 16.61 3.60 9.38
CA ARG A 158 15.80 2.40 9.63
C ARG A 158 15.81 1.45 8.44
N GLY A 159 15.69 1.96 7.23
CA GLY A 159 15.79 1.16 6.01
C GLY A 159 17.13 0.44 5.89
N ALA A 160 18.25 1.15 6.14
CA ALA A 160 19.59 0.57 6.10
C ALA A 160 19.80 -0.51 7.18
N GLN A 161 19.20 -0.34 8.37
CA GLN A 161 19.20 -1.37 9.41
C GLN A 161 18.49 -2.66 8.96
N LEU A 162 17.30 -2.54 8.37
CA LEU A 162 16.50 -3.66 7.93
C LEU A 162 17.13 -4.39 6.72
N LEU A 163 17.75 -3.64 5.82
CA LEU A 163 18.52 -4.19 4.69
C LEU A 163 19.91 -4.68 5.09
N LYS A 164 20.29 -4.55 6.39
CA LYS A 164 21.53 -5.06 6.97
C LYS A 164 22.82 -4.51 6.37
N PHE A 165 22.82 -3.24 5.91
CA PHE A 165 24.06 -2.58 5.47
C PHE A 165 24.40 -1.28 6.24
N LYS A 166 23.67 -0.96 7.32
CA LYS A 166 23.94 0.26 8.11
C LYS A 166 25.38 0.33 8.60
N ARG A 167 25.99 -0.79 9.01
CA ARG A 167 27.37 -0.83 9.54
C ARG A 167 28.41 -0.62 8.44
N GLN A 168 28.18 -1.18 7.26
CA GLN A 168 29.02 -1.03 6.08
C GLN A 168 28.94 0.37 5.46
N GLY A 169 27.84 1.09 5.73
CA GLY A 169 27.61 2.43 5.19
C GLY A 169 27.03 2.45 3.79
N THR A 170 27.40 1.52 2.94
CA THR A 170 26.94 1.34 1.55
C THR A 170 26.64 -0.11 1.24
N ALA A 171 25.87 -0.35 0.18
CA ALA A 171 25.61 -1.70 -0.36
C ALA A 171 25.28 -1.62 -1.86
N LYS A 172 25.56 -2.69 -2.60
CA LYS A 172 25.07 -2.85 -3.97
C LYS A 172 23.60 -3.26 -3.94
N VAL A 173 22.74 -2.46 -4.56
CA VAL A 173 21.29 -2.68 -4.52
C VAL A 173 20.69 -2.66 -5.92
N ARG A 174 19.54 -3.33 -6.09
CA ARG A 174 18.60 -3.11 -7.18
C ARG A 174 17.46 -2.24 -6.67
N VAL A 175 17.14 -1.19 -7.41
CA VAL A 175 16.03 -0.28 -7.12
C VAL A 175 15.00 -0.39 -8.24
N LYS A 176 13.82 -0.87 -7.91
CA LYS A 176 12.69 -1.00 -8.86
C LYS A 176 11.50 -0.21 -8.35
N ILE A 177 10.93 0.64 -9.20
CA ILE A 177 9.71 1.38 -8.88
C ILE A 177 8.50 0.42 -8.81
N LEU A 178 7.60 0.67 -7.87
CA LEU A 178 6.31 -0.02 -7.79
C LEU A 178 5.26 0.87 -8.47
N ALA A 179 5.13 0.69 -9.79
CA ALA A 179 4.36 1.57 -10.66
C ALA A 179 2.94 1.82 -10.16
N ASP A 180 2.15 0.77 -9.94
CA ASP A 180 0.73 0.88 -9.55
C ASP A 180 0.56 1.52 -8.17
N LYS A 181 1.42 1.13 -7.21
CA LYS A 181 1.41 1.74 -5.87
C LYS A 181 1.80 3.22 -5.93
N SER A 182 2.73 3.59 -6.80
CA SER A 182 3.17 4.97 -6.99
C SER A 182 2.14 5.83 -7.70
N ARG A 183 1.44 5.29 -8.71
CA ARG A 183 0.32 5.97 -9.39
C ARG A 183 -0.82 6.23 -8.43
N ALA A 184 -1.24 5.22 -7.66
CA ALA A 184 -2.30 5.35 -6.68
C ALA A 184 -1.98 6.42 -5.62
N LEU A 185 -0.75 6.44 -5.10
CA LEU A 185 -0.29 7.45 -4.16
C LEU A 185 -0.27 8.87 -4.77
N ALA A 186 0.19 9.01 -6.00
CA ALA A 186 0.20 10.29 -6.71
C ALA A 186 -1.21 10.82 -6.92
N PHE A 187 -2.16 9.97 -7.28
CA PHE A 187 -3.56 10.31 -7.44
C PHE A 187 -4.20 10.77 -6.13
N GLU A 188 -3.99 10.01 -5.03
CA GLU A 188 -4.51 10.35 -3.70
C GLU A 188 -4.03 11.74 -3.25
N ILE A 189 -2.74 12.04 -3.43
CA ILE A 189 -2.17 13.32 -2.98
C ILE A 189 -2.61 14.48 -3.86
N LYS A 190 -2.69 14.30 -5.18
CA LYS A 190 -3.17 15.33 -6.09
C LYS A 190 -4.61 15.71 -5.79
N ASN A 191 -5.50 14.74 -5.64
CA ASN A 191 -6.90 14.98 -5.30
C ASN A 191 -7.08 15.67 -3.94
N LYS A 192 -6.32 15.23 -2.92
CA LYS A 192 -6.34 15.88 -1.62
C LYS A 192 -5.90 17.34 -1.69
N ASN A 193 -4.87 17.63 -2.48
CA ASN A 193 -4.37 19.00 -2.65
C ASN A 193 -5.34 19.87 -3.43
N GLU A 194 -6.07 19.31 -4.39
CA GLU A 194 -7.10 19.99 -5.16
C GLU A 194 -8.32 20.33 -4.29
N LEU A 195 -8.81 19.35 -3.53
CA LEU A 195 -9.88 19.59 -2.55
C LEU A 195 -9.51 20.64 -1.49
N ALA A 196 -8.24 20.68 -1.07
CA ALA A 196 -7.76 21.69 -0.14
C ALA A 196 -7.65 23.10 -0.77
N ARG A 197 -7.48 23.21 -2.11
CA ARG A 197 -7.43 24.49 -2.84
C ARG A 197 -8.82 25.05 -3.11
N VAL A 198 -9.77 24.18 -3.42
CA VAL A 198 -11.16 24.59 -3.74
C VAL A 198 -11.92 25.01 -2.48
N GLY A 199 -11.36 24.79 -1.29
CA GLY A 199 -12.08 24.92 -0.02
C GLY A 199 -13.07 23.77 0.15
N SER A 200 -13.64 23.60 1.34
CA SER A 200 -14.69 22.59 1.52
C SER A 200 -15.81 22.85 0.50
N PRO A 201 -16.10 21.89 -0.39
CA PRO A 201 -17.18 22.08 -1.31
C PRO A 201 -18.48 22.18 -0.52
N ILE A 202 -19.19 23.26 -0.77
CA ILE A 202 -20.58 23.46 -0.40
C ILE A 202 -20.79 23.73 1.10
N THR A 203 -20.52 24.97 1.52
CA THR A 203 -21.44 25.57 2.46
C THR A 203 -22.77 25.73 1.68
N VAL A 204 -23.71 24.83 1.90
CA VAL A 204 -25.08 25.01 1.46
C VAL A 204 -25.56 26.28 2.17
N LYS A 205 -25.45 27.42 1.50
CA LYS A 205 -26.18 28.62 1.92
C LYS A 205 -27.64 28.18 1.94
N LYS A 206 -28.21 28.12 3.16
CA LYS A 206 -29.63 27.85 3.36
C LYS A 206 -30.37 28.77 2.40
N LEU A 207 -30.97 28.23 1.35
CA LEU A 207 -31.78 28.99 0.42
C LEU A 207 -32.82 29.79 1.26
N PRO A 208 -33.01 31.07 1.00
CA PRO A 208 -34.09 31.82 1.66
C PRO A 208 -35.36 31.01 1.44
N LYS A 209 -36.12 30.76 2.51
CA LYS A 209 -37.44 30.15 2.40
C LYS A 209 -38.22 30.98 1.41
N ALA A 210 -38.57 30.39 0.26
CA ALA A 210 -39.50 31.04 -0.66
C ALA A 210 -40.77 31.37 0.12
N LYS A 211 -41.11 32.67 0.24
CA LYS A 211 -42.42 33.08 0.68
C LYS A 211 -43.37 32.68 -0.45
N VAL A 212 -44.04 31.57 -0.30
CA VAL A 212 -45.19 31.23 -1.14
C VAL A 212 -46.29 32.16 -0.70
N SER A 213 -46.55 33.24 -1.44
CA SER A 213 -47.78 34.00 -1.33
C SER A 213 -48.87 33.10 -1.87
N SER A 214 -49.80 32.68 -1.01
CA SER A 214 -51.03 32.04 -1.43
C SER A 214 -51.92 33.10 -2.07
N GLU A 215 -51.73 33.32 -3.34
CA GLU A 215 -52.72 34.07 -4.14
C GLU A 215 -53.85 33.10 -4.45
N SER A 216 -55.07 33.45 -3.98
CA SER A 216 -56.27 32.62 -4.22
C SER A 216 -56.54 32.56 -5.73
N LEU A 217 -56.61 31.35 -6.26
CA LEU A 217 -56.99 31.11 -7.65
C LEU A 217 -58.32 31.72 -7.93
N PRO A 218 -58.52 32.43 -9.05
CA PRO A 218 -59.81 32.93 -9.44
C PRO A 218 -60.79 31.76 -9.65
N SER A 219 -62.03 31.93 -9.16
CA SER A 219 -63.10 30.96 -9.29
C SER A 219 -63.33 30.58 -10.76
N PRO A 220 -63.56 29.30 -11.08
CA PRO A 220 -63.84 28.89 -12.46
C PRO A 220 -65.10 29.59 -12.99
N PRO A 221 -65.09 30.06 -14.24
CA PRO A 221 -66.29 30.64 -14.84
C PRO A 221 -67.37 29.57 -15.02
N GLY A 222 -68.58 29.76 -14.35
CA GLY A 222 -69.69 28.92 -14.65
C GLY A 222 -70.43 28.25 -13.49
N SER A 223 -70.28 28.64 -12.25
CA SER A 223 -71.22 28.19 -11.19
C SER A 223 -72.27 29.26 -10.87
N LYS A 224 -73.39 29.14 -11.52
CA LYS A 224 -74.63 29.65 -11.02
C LYS A 224 -75.32 28.59 -10.19
#